data_ad2225ad8b175dab3eecddcc8d166bb8
#
_entry.id   ad2225ad8b175dab3eecddcc8d166bb8
#
_cell.length_a   1.000
_cell.length_b   1.000
_cell.length_c   1.000
_cell.angle_alpha   90.00
_cell.angle_beta   90.00
_cell.angle_gamma   90.00
#
_symmetry.space_group_name_H-M   'P 1'
#
loop_
_entity.id
_entity.type
_entity.pdbx_description
1 polymer ?
#
loop_
_entity_poly.entity_id
_entity_poly.type
_entity_poly.pdbx_seq_one_letter_code
_entity_poly.pdbx_strand_id
1 'polypeptide(L)'
;TVSVVKQLGIDAGSTVAVDTVYGWASHRTYMACPGVRPEPLAQASTLLSSDGVVASQIHDSPGFIMQRFQAVITNLACDLMQQGLASPEALNQGMKLGFNFPQGPLEAGDALGSETVLSIVQALYNFYEEDRYRPSPWLKRRGRLGLSLSTPD
;
A
#
# COMPACT_ATOMS: atom_id res chain seq x y z
N THR A 1 2.04 -2.94 11.85
CA THR A 1 1.46 -3.92 12.80
C THR A 1 1.18 -3.28 14.17
N VAL A 2 2.11 -2.51 14.73
CA VAL A 2 2.00 -1.92 16.09
C VAL A 2 0.69 -1.15 16.32
N SER A 3 0.29 -0.27 15.39
CA SER A 3 -0.94 0.52 15.52
C SER A 3 -2.20 -0.35 15.61
N VAL A 4 -2.28 -1.40 14.77
CA VAL A 4 -3.42 -2.33 14.72
C VAL A 4 -3.48 -3.17 16.00
N VAL A 5 -2.34 -3.70 16.44
CA VAL A 5 -2.24 -4.47 17.68
C VAL A 5 -2.72 -3.66 18.88
N LYS A 6 -2.27 -2.40 18.98
CA LYS A 6 -2.71 -1.47 20.03
C LYS A 6 -4.20 -1.16 19.96
N GLN A 7 -4.71 -0.90 18.76
CA GLN A 7 -6.14 -0.57 18.54
C GLN A 7 -7.05 -1.73 18.89
N LEU A 8 -6.66 -2.97 18.52
CA LEU A 8 -7.45 -4.17 18.76
C LEU A 8 -7.21 -4.80 20.14
N GLY A 9 -6.22 -4.32 20.91
CA GLY A 9 -5.90 -4.86 22.22
C GLY A 9 -5.39 -6.31 22.20
N ILE A 10 -4.77 -6.74 21.10
CA ILE A 10 -4.24 -8.09 20.93
C ILE A 10 -2.77 -8.19 21.33
N ASP A 11 -2.29 -9.41 21.64
CA ASP A 11 -0.92 -9.63 22.10
C ASP A 11 0.11 -9.41 20.97
N ALA A 12 0.90 -8.35 21.08
CA ALA A 12 1.98 -8.05 20.15
C ALA A 12 3.03 -9.16 20.05
N GLY A 13 3.28 -9.88 21.14
CA GLY A 13 4.26 -10.97 21.19
C GLY A 13 3.87 -12.21 20.39
N SER A 14 2.61 -12.33 19.98
CA SER A 14 2.09 -13.47 19.21
C SER A 14 1.38 -13.06 17.90
N THR A 15 1.51 -11.80 17.48
CA THR A 15 0.80 -11.29 16.31
C THR A 15 1.75 -11.06 15.14
N VAL A 16 1.36 -11.59 13.97
CA VAL A 16 2.02 -11.40 12.67
C VAL A 16 1.01 -10.82 11.70
N ALA A 17 1.40 -9.77 10.99
CA ALA A 17 0.60 -9.18 9.91
C ALA A 17 1.07 -9.72 8.56
N VAL A 18 0.14 -9.96 7.64
CA VAL A 18 0.41 -10.52 6.32
C VAL A 18 -0.17 -9.60 5.26
N ASP A 19 0.56 -9.37 4.16
CA ASP A 19 0.03 -8.69 2.99
C ASP A 19 -0.95 -9.61 2.25
N THR A 20 -2.23 -9.29 2.30
CA THR A 20 -3.28 -10.01 1.60
C THR A 20 -3.72 -9.32 0.31
N VAL A 21 -3.18 -8.13 0.01
CA VAL A 21 -3.51 -7.35 -1.19
C VAL A 21 -2.60 -7.73 -2.35
N TYR A 22 -1.31 -7.92 -2.07
CA TYR A 22 -0.33 -8.25 -3.10
C TYR A 22 0.41 -9.55 -2.78
N GLY A 23 0.75 -10.29 -3.83
CA GLY A 23 1.65 -11.43 -3.75
C GLY A 23 1.10 -12.69 -3.09
N TRP A 24 -0.15 -12.74 -2.67
CA TRP A 24 -0.71 -13.88 -1.93
C TRP A 24 -0.48 -15.23 -2.59
N ALA A 25 -0.60 -15.29 -3.92
CA ALA A 25 -0.44 -16.52 -4.69
C ALA A 25 1.00 -16.79 -5.19
N SER A 26 1.88 -15.80 -5.12
CA SER A 26 3.21 -15.88 -5.76
C SER A 26 4.39 -15.66 -4.81
N HIS A 27 4.28 -14.70 -3.91
CA HIS A 27 5.32 -14.38 -2.93
C HIS A 27 4.71 -13.59 -1.78
N ARG A 28 4.50 -14.23 -0.65
CA ARG A 28 3.89 -13.61 0.54
C ARG A 28 4.90 -12.78 1.29
N THR A 29 4.46 -11.62 1.77
CA THR A 29 5.23 -10.81 2.72
C THR A 29 4.49 -10.73 4.05
N TYR A 30 5.25 -10.86 5.13
CA TYR A 30 4.70 -10.73 6.48
C TYR A 30 5.64 -9.92 7.37
N MET A 31 5.08 -9.33 8.42
CA MET A 31 5.83 -8.55 9.38
C MET A 31 5.29 -8.81 10.80
N ALA A 32 6.12 -8.56 11.79
CA ALA A 32 5.78 -8.72 13.18
C ALA A 32 6.16 -7.47 13.98
N CYS A 33 5.44 -7.25 15.08
CA CYS A 33 5.78 -6.17 16.00
C CYS A 33 7.17 -6.36 16.63
N PRO A 34 7.84 -5.28 17.02
CA PRO A 34 8.97 -5.38 17.94
C PRO A 34 8.56 -6.17 19.19
N GLY A 35 9.42 -7.11 19.61
CA GLY A 35 9.15 -7.97 20.77
C GLY A 35 8.27 -9.19 20.49
N VAL A 36 7.98 -9.53 19.22
CA VAL A 36 7.36 -10.80 18.86
C VAL A 36 8.20 -11.97 19.38
N ARG A 37 7.53 -12.99 19.94
CA ARG A 37 8.20 -14.20 20.42
C ARG A 37 8.68 -15.06 19.23
N PRO A 38 9.82 -15.75 19.34
CA PRO A 38 10.36 -16.56 18.25
C PRO A 38 9.43 -17.68 17.77
N GLU A 39 8.71 -18.31 18.70
CA GLU A 39 7.82 -19.44 18.39
C GLU A 39 6.63 -19.05 17.50
N PRO A 40 5.78 -18.06 17.83
CA PRO A 40 4.71 -17.59 16.95
C PRO A 40 5.23 -17.14 15.58
N LEU A 41 6.40 -16.53 15.54
CA LEU A 41 7.01 -16.07 14.28
C LEU A 41 7.39 -17.26 13.39
N ALA A 42 8.01 -18.29 13.96
CA ALA A 42 8.38 -19.52 13.25
C ALA A 42 7.12 -20.29 12.76
N GLN A 43 6.09 -20.37 13.58
CA GLN A 43 4.81 -20.98 13.22
C GLN A 43 4.16 -20.23 12.05
N ALA A 44 4.13 -18.89 12.08
CA ALA A 44 3.59 -18.09 10.99
C ALA A 44 4.38 -18.30 9.69
N SER A 45 5.71 -18.31 9.75
CA SER A 45 6.57 -18.59 8.59
C SER A 45 6.27 -19.96 7.97
N THR A 46 6.17 -20.99 8.80
CA THR A 46 5.86 -22.36 8.36
C THR A 46 4.47 -22.43 7.72
N LEU A 47 3.47 -21.83 8.36
CA LEU A 47 2.10 -21.80 7.83
C LEU A 47 2.03 -21.07 6.49
N LEU A 48 2.65 -19.89 6.38
CA LEU A 48 2.62 -19.07 5.17
C LEU A 48 3.35 -19.69 3.98
N SER A 49 4.23 -20.67 4.20
CA SER A 49 4.95 -21.39 3.13
C SER A 49 4.53 -22.84 2.99
N SER A 50 3.49 -23.30 3.69
CA SER A 50 3.08 -24.72 3.75
C SER A 50 2.59 -25.28 2.41
N ASP A 51 2.14 -24.42 1.49
CA ASP A 51 1.69 -24.77 0.14
C ASP A 51 2.77 -24.55 -0.94
N GLY A 52 4.01 -24.31 -0.54
CA GLY A 52 5.15 -24.09 -1.44
C GLY A 52 5.32 -22.65 -1.94
N VAL A 53 4.43 -21.74 -1.56
CA VAL A 53 4.60 -20.31 -1.88
C VAL A 53 5.66 -19.71 -0.96
N VAL A 54 6.62 -19.00 -1.55
CA VAL A 54 7.69 -18.32 -0.79
C VAL A 54 7.06 -17.24 0.10
N ALA A 55 7.45 -17.25 1.38
CA ALA A 55 7.06 -16.21 2.34
C ALA A 55 8.29 -15.51 2.90
N SER A 56 8.33 -14.18 2.82
CA SER A 56 9.44 -13.36 3.30
C SER A 56 9.02 -12.47 4.45
N GLN A 57 9.80 -12.51 5.52
CA GLN A 57 9.66 -11.57 6.62
C GLN A 57 10.27 -10.21 6.26
N ILE A 58 9.53 -9.15 6.57
CA ILE A 58 10.02 -7.77 6.45
C ILE A 58 9.94 -7.07 7.82
N HIS A 59 10.61 -5.94 7.96
CA HIS A 59 10.47 -5.09 9.15
C HIS A 59 9.08 -4.48 9.24
N ASP A 60 8.59 -4.26 10.46
CA ASP A 60 7.30 -3.61 10.69
C ASP A 60 7.29 -2.21 10.07
N SER A 61 6.41 -2.00 9.11
CA SER A 61 6.32 -0.77 8.34
C SER A 61 4.90 -0.60 7.79
N PRO A 62 4.31 0.59 7.83
CA PRO A 62 3.02 0.85 7.19
C PRO A 62 3.04 0.53 5.70
N GLY A 63 2.00 -0.15 5.22
CA GLY A 63 1.76 -0.39 3.80
C GLY A 63 2.59 -1.49 3.15
N PHE A 64 3.25 -2.37 3.91
CA PHE A 64 4.10 -3.42 3.36
C PHE A 64 5.09 -2.89 2.30
N ILE A 65 5.43 -3.70 1.29
CA ILE A 65 6.29 -3.26 0.16
C ILE A 65 5.42 -2.74 -0.98
N MET A 66 4.60 -3.60 -1.56
CA MET A 66 3.87 -3.27 -2.79
C MET A 66 2.72 -2.30 -2.57
N GLN A 67 2.00 -2.42 -1.46
CA GLN A 67 0.96 -1.44 -1.11
C GLN A 67 1.55 -0.04 -0.96
N ARG A 68 2.68 0.08 -0.25
CA ARG A 68 3.41 1.35 -0.09
C ARG A 68 3.87 1.91 -1.43
N PHE A 69 4.55 1.09 -2.24
CA PHE A 69 5.07 1.49 -3.55
C PHE A 69 3.94 1.99 -4.46
N GLN A 70 2.89 1.19 -4.61
CA GLN A 70 1.76 1.54 -5.46
C GLN A 70 1.04 2.79 -4.97
N ALA A 71 0.76 2.90 -3.67
CA ALA A 71 0.06 4.06 -3.12
C ALA A 71 0.86 5.36 -3.27
N VAL A 72 2.18 5.31 -3.09
CA VAL A 72 3.06 6.50 -3.27
C VAL A 72 3.11 6.93 -4.73
N ILE A 73 3.26 6.01 -5.68
CA ILE A 73 3.26 6.33 -7.11
C ILE A 73 1.91 6.90 -7.54
N THR A 74 0.81 6.29 -7.09
CA THR A 74 -0.54 6.80 -7.37
C THR A 74 -0.75 8.19 -6.77
N ASN A 75 -0.27 8.44 -5.53
CA ASN A 75 -0.36 9.75 -4.92
C ASN A 75 0.43 10.82 -5.68
N LEU A 76 1.63 10.49 -6.15
CA LEU A 76 2.43 11.37 -7.01
C LEU A 76 1.69 11.68 -8.32
N ALA A 77 1.11 10.67 -8.97
CA ALA A 77 0.29 10.85 -10.16
C ALA A 77 -0.91 11.78 -9.89
N CYS A 78 -1.60 11.60 -8.77
CA CYS A 78 -2.68 12.48 -8.33
C CYS A 78 -2.21 13.93 -8.07
N ASP A 79 -0.97 14.12 -7.63
CA ASP A 79 -0.42 15.47 -7.47
C ASP A 79 -0.14 16.15 -8.82
N LEU A 80 0.35 15.40 -9.81
CA LEU A 80 0.49 15.89 -11.19
C LEU A 80 -0.87 16.26 -11.81
N MET A 81 -1.91 15.47 -11.54
CA MET A 81 -3.29 15.79 -11.93
C MET A 81 -3.78 17.08 -11.27
N GLN A 82 -3.52 17.25 -9.97
CA GLN A 82 -3.88 18.47 -9.23
C GLN A 82 -3.23 19.72 -9.81
N GLN A 83 -2.02 19.59 -10.38
CA GLN A 83 -1.28 20.68 -11.00
C GLN A 83 -1.71 20.93 -12.46
N GLY A 84 -2.56 20.09 -13.04
CA GLY A 84 -3.01 20.22 -14.42
C GLY A 84 -1.92 19.95 -15.47
N LEU A 85 -0.88 19.18 -15.12
CA LEU A 85 0.28 18.95 -15.99
C LEU A 85 0.01 17.95 -17.13
N ALA A 86 -0.97 17.08 -16.97
CA ALA A 86 -1.33 16.08 -17.96
C ALA A 86 -2.79 15.65 -17.83
N SER A 87 -3.38 15.04 -18.88
CA SER A 87 -4.64 14.32 -18.74
C SER A 87 -4.40 12.94 -18.06
N PRO A 88 -5.45 12.32 -17.45
CA PRO A 88 -5.33 10.97 -16.90
C PRO A 88 -4.78 9.96 -17.91
N GLU A 89 -5.24 10.03 -19.16
CA GLU A 89 -4.84 9.14 -20.23
C GLU A 89 -3.37 9.34 -20.57
N ALA A 90 -2.93 10.60 -20.75
CA ALA A 90 -1.54 10.93 -21.07
C ALA A 90 -0.58 10.49 -19.96
N LEU A 91 -0.97 10.69 -18.68
CA LEU A 91 -0.18 10.28 -17.55
C LEU A 91 -0.04 8.74 -17.48
N ASN A 92 -1.15 8.01 -17.59
CA ASN A 92 -1.14 6.55 -17.60
C ASN A 92 -0.30 6.00 -18.77
N GLN A 93 -0.49 6.55 -19.96
CA GLN A 93 0.24 6.15 -21.18
C GLN A 93 1.74 6.44 -21.05
N GLY A 94 2.11 7.61 -20.54
CA GLY A 94 3.50 7.99 -20.33
C GLY A 94 4.25 7.02 -19.42
N MET A 95 3.61 6.57 -18.33
CA MET A 95 4.20 5.59 -17.42
C MET A 95 4.30 4.18 -18.02
N LYS A 96 3.29 3.76 -18.78
CA LYS A 96 3.35 2.48 -19.52
C LYS A 96 4.48 2.45 -20.55
N LEU A 97 4.61 3.48 -21.34
CA LEU A 97 5.61 3.55 -22.42
C LEU A 97 7.01 3.92 -21.92
N GLY A 98 7.09 4.85 -20.96
CA GLY A 98 8.37 5.36 -20.48
C GLY A 98 9.07 4.45 -19.47
N PHE A 99 8.29 3.74 -18.63
CA PHE A 99 8.81 2.89 -17.56
C PHE A 99 8.40 1.42 -17.68
N ASN A 100 7.74 1.06 -18.77
CA ASN A 100 7.24 -0.30 -19.02
C ASN A 100 6.35 -0.83 -17.88
N PHE A 101 5.57 0.03 -17.25
CA PHE A 101 4.62 -0.39 -16.23
C PHE A 101 3.46 -1.16 -16.89
N PRO A 102 2.99 -2.25 -16.29
CA PRO A 102 1.87 -3.04 -16.83
C PRO A 102 0.55 -2.24 -16.84
N GLN A 103 0.41 -1.31 -15.89
CA GLN A 103 -0.74 -0.41 -15.76
C GLN A 103 -0.25 1.00 -15.45
N GLY A 104 -1.00 2.00 -15.89
CA GLY A 104 -0.74 3.38 -15.48
C GLY A 104 -1.05 3.59 -13.99
N PRO A 105 -0.45 4.61 -13.36
CA PRO A 105 -0.55 4.79 -11.91
C PRO A 105 -1.97 5.11 -11.43
N LEU A 106 -2.77 5.83 -12.20
CA LEU A 106 -4.17 6.09 -11.86
C LEU A 106 -5.03 4.84 -12.07
N GLU A 107 -4.80 4.07 -13.16
CA GLU A 107 -5.47 2.79 -13.41
C GLU A 107 -5.20 1.78 -12.28
N ALA A 108 -3.95 1.64 -11.87
CA ALA A 108 -3.56 0.75 -10.78
C ALA A 108 -4.12 1.21 -9.42
N GLY A 109 -4.19 2.53 -9.20
CA GLY A 109 -4.83 3.12 -8.04
C GLY A 109 -6.34 2.87 -8.01
N ASP A 110 -7.02 2.97 -9.15
CA ASP A 110 -8.44 2.65 -9.27
C ASP A 110 -8.72 1.16 -9.07
N ALA A 111 -7.84 0.28 -9.60
CA ALA A 111 -7.94 -1.16 -9.39
C ALA A 111 -7.81 -1.55 -7.89
N LEU A 112 -7.00 -0.82 -7.13
CA LEU A 112 -6.88 -0.98 -5.67
C LEU A 112 -8.05 -0.32 -4.92
N GLY A 113 -8.67 0.67 -5.52
CA GLY A 113 -9.68 1.53 -4.93
C GLY A 113 -9.10 2.83 -4.36
N SER A 114 -9.64 3.96 -4.79
CA SER A 114 -9.16 5.31 -4.39
C SER A 114 -9.20 5.54 -2.87
N GLU A 115 -10.20 4.99 -2.18
CA GLU A 115 -10.32 5.02 -0.72
C GLU A 115 -9.18 4.23 -0.05
N THR A 116 -8.87 3.04 -0.57
CA THR A 116 -7.77 2.19 -0.06
C THR A 116 -6.43 2.90 -0.25
N VAL A 117 -6.19 3.46 -1.44
CA VAL A 117 -4.98 4.25 -1.72
C VAL A 117 -4.85 5.41 -0.74
N LEU A 118 -5.93 6.17 -0.53
CA LEU A 118 -5.94 7.28 0.43
C LEU A 118 -5.61 6.81 1.85
N SER A 119 -6.21 5.69 2.28
CA SER A 119 -5.95 5.12 3.61
C SER A 119 -4.49 4.73 3.81
N ILE A 120 -3.87 4.10 2.81
CA ILE A 120 -2.45 3.72 2.86
C ILE A 120 -1.56 4.97 2.94
N VAL A 121 -1.77 5.94 2.04
CA VAL A 121 -0.98 7.19 2.02
C VAL A 121 -1.14 7.97 3.32
N GLN A 122 -2.37 8.04 3.86
CA GLN A 122 -2.62 8.70 5.13
C GLN A 122 -1.93 7.98 6.30
N ALA A 123 -1.93 6.65 6.32
CA ALA A 123 -1.22 5.88 7.33
C ALA A 123 0.30 6.10 7.27
N LEU A 124 0.86 6.16 6.06
CA LEU A 124 2.27 6.50 5.84
C LEU A 124 2.59 7.91 6.36
N TYR A 125 1.76 8.88 6.00
CA TYR A 125 1.94 10.27 6.43
C TYR A 125 1.85 10.40 7.96
N ASN A 126 0.87 9.79 8.59
CA ASN A 126 0.70 9.83 10.04
C ASN A 126 1.85 9.14 10.80
N PHE A 127 2.50 8.15 10.17
CA PHE A 127 3.60 7.41 10.82
C PHE A 127 4.95 8.09 10.65
N TYR A 128 5.23 8.61 9.45
CA TYR A 128 6.55 9.18 9.14
C TYR A 128 6.60 10.71 9.27
N GLU A 129 5.44 11.39 9.20
CA GLU A 129 5.30 12.85 9.23
C GLU A 129 6.16 13.57 8.16
N GLU A 130 6.38 12.89 7.02
CA GLU A 130 7.19 13.40 5.92
C GLU A 130 6.31 13.86 4.75
N ASP A 131 6.63 15.01 4.16
CA ASP A 131 5.87 15.62 3.06
C ASP A 131 5.72 14.72 1.83
N ARG A 132 6.68 13.83 1.57
CA ARG A 132 6.58 12.84 0.47
C ARG A 132 5.38 11.90 0.59
N TYR A 133 4.83 11.72 1.79
CA TYR A 133 3.65 10.91 2.04
C TYR A 133 2.38 11.74 2.23
N ARG A 134 2.46 13.06 2.11
CA ARG A 134 1.28 13.93 2.21
C ARG A 134 0.28 13.57 1.12
N PRO A 135 -0.96 13.17 1.47
CA PRO A 135 -1.97 12.85 0.46
C PRO A 135 -2.30 14.08 -0.39
N SER A 136 -2.23 13.92 -1.71
CA SER A 136 -2.57 14.99 -2.65
C SER A 136 -4.03 15.43 -2.48
N PRO A 137 -4.36 16.72 -2.70
CA PRO A 137 -5.76 17.17 -2.67
C PRO A 137 -6.65 16.43 -3.68
N TRP A 138 -6.11 16.06 -4.84
CA TRP A 138 -6.79 15.25 -5.85
C TRP A 138 -7.22 13.89 -5.29
N LEU A 139 -6.28 13.15 -4.71
CA LEU A 139 -6.54 11.86 -4.07
C LEU A 139 -7.52 11.98 -2.89
N LYS A 140 -7.35 13.01 -2.05
CA LYS A 140 -8.24 13.21 -0.89
C LYS A 140 -9.70 13.37 -1.29
N ARG A 141 -9.98 14.17 -2.33
CA ARG A 141 -11.36 14.40 -2.77
C ARG A 141 -11.98 13.13 -3.33
N ARG A 142 -11.27 12.44 -4.21
CA ARG A 142 -11.78 11.23 -4.87
C ARG A 142 -11.86 10.04 -3.91
N GLY A 143 -10.85 9.83 -3.10
CA GLY A 143 -10.86 8.74 -2.11
C GLY A 143 -11.94 8.88 -1.05
N ARG A 144 -12.30 10.13 -0.62
CA ARG A 144 -13.40 10.35 0.31
C ARG A 144 -14.79 10.13 -0.30
N LEU A 145 -14.90 10.24 -1.60
CA LEU A 145 -16.17 10.07 -2.33
C LEU A 145 -16.27 8.71 -3.03
N GLY A 146 -15.22 7.86 -2.95
CA GLY A 146 -15.17 6.60 -3.66
C GLY A 146 -15.14 6.74 -5.18
N LEU A 147 -14.66 7.88 -5.70
CA LEU A 147 -14.62 8.16 -7.14
C LEU A 147 -13.34 7.62 -7.76
N SER A 148 -13.40 7.32 -9.07
CA SER A 148 -12.20 7.04 -9.86
C SER A 148 -11.21 8.20 -9.79
N LEU A 149 -9.92 7.88 -9.75
CA LEU A 149 -8.83 8.86 -9.78
C LEU A 149 -8.74 9.60 -11.11
N SER A 150 -9.35 9.06 -12.16
CA SER A 150 -9.45 9.69 -13.48
C SER A 150 -10.66 10.63 -13.62
N THR A 151 -11.54 10.69 -12.62
CA THR A 151 -12.70 11.59 -12.63
C THR A 151 -12.23 13.06 -12.66
N PRO A 152 -12.65 13.90 -13.62
CA PRO A 152 -12.31 15.31 -13.65
C PRO A 152 -12.92 16.10 -12.47
N ASP A 153 -12.41 17.33 -12.22
CA ASP A 153 -13.01 18.26 -11.26
C ASP A 153 -14.30 18.87 -11.80
#